data_2367a8e55c0cd1830083b91af4ef8f31
#
_entry.id   2367a8e55c0cd1830083b91af4ef8f31
#
_cell.length_a   1.000
_cell.length_b   1.000
_cell.length_c   1.000
_cell.angle_alpha   90.00
_cell.angle_beta   90.00
_cell.angle_gamma   90.00
#
_symmetry.space_group_name_H-M   'P 1'
#
loop_
_entity.id
_entity.type
_entity.pdbx_description
1 polymer ?
#
loop_
_entity_poly.entity_id
_entity_poly.type
_entity_poly.pdbx_seq_one_letter_code
_entity_poly.pdbx_strand_id
1 'polypeptide(L)'
;MKLVIIEPLGVDQDKLLSMAQAVLPQDIEITYYDTRVSDTDTLISRGRDADIIAVSNLPLNADVINGCSNLKMLAVAFTGVDHIAMDACRQRGITVCNCAGYSTAAVADLVFGMAVALYRNLIPCNEAVRREGTKDGLIDFELEGKTFGIIGTGAIGLRVASIAQAFGCRVLAYSRTKKDVPGITYTDLETLLKSSDIVSLHTPLTPETRGLIGEKELSSMKPSAILINTARGPVVDSAALADALNCGKIAGAGVDVFEMEPPVPADHPLLNAKNLIATPHVAFATREALVKRAAIVFDNIDRWIKGTPANVI
;
A
#
# COMPACT_ATOMS: atom_id res chain seq x y z
N MET A 1 17.28 -28.03 1.42
CA MET A 1 16.24 -27.10 1.87
C MET A 1 15.40 -26.68 0.66
N LYS A 2 14.08 -26.58 0.79
CA LYS A 2 13.20 -26.28 -0.36
C LYS A 2 12.51 -24.91 -0.19
N LEU A 3 12.78 -24.00 -1.15
CA LEU A 3 12.10 -22.73 -1.33
C LEU A 3 11.00 -22.88 -2.37
N VAL A 4 9.79 -22.50 -2.03
CA VAL A 4 8.67 -22.40 -2.96
C VAL A 4 8.27 -20.94 -3.13
N ILE A 5 8.39 -20.40 -4.35
CA ILE A 5 7.81 -19.13 -4.75
C ILE A 5 6.40 -19.45 -5.25
N ILE A 6 5.40 -19.21 -4.39
CA ILE A 6 4.05 -19.78 -4.53
C ILE A 6 3.17 -19.04 -5.54
N GLU A 7 3.56 -17.84 -5.93
CA GLU A 7 2.91 -16.96 -6.92
C GLU A 7 3.95 -16.06 -7.60
N PRO A 8 3.63 -15.41 -8.74
CA PRO A 8 4.51 -14.45 -9.38
C PRO A 8 4.84 -13.26 -8.46
N LEU A 9 6.13 -12.91 -8.37
CA LEU A 9 6.58 -11.73 -7.60
C LEU A 9 6.71 -10.46 -8.46
N GLY A 10 6.16 -10.43 -9.66
CA GLY A 10 6.14 -9.24 -10.54
C GLY A 10 7.50 -8.90 -11.17
N VAL A 11 8.45 -9.83 -11.13
CA VAL A 11 9.72 -9.78 -11.85
C VAL A 11 9.72 -10.95 -12.84
N ASP A 12 10.30 -10.74 -14.01
CA ASP A 12 10.50 -11.82 -14.99
C ASP A 12 11.14 -13.05 -14.36
N GLN A 13 10.69 -14.25 -14.74
CA GLN A 13 11.10 -15.50 -14.09
C GLN A 13 12.60 -15.74 -14.13
N ASP A 14 13.22 -15.57 -15.30
CA ASP A 14 14.65 -15.87 -15.46
C ASP A 14 15.48 -14.89 -14.62
N LYS A 15 15.09 -13.62 -14.62
CA LYS A 15 15.70 -12.60 -13.78
C LYS A 15 15.51 -12.89 -12.29
N LEU A 16 14.30 -13.29 -11.88
CA LEU A 16 13.99 -13.63 -10.49
C LEU A 16 14.84 -14.81 -10.00
N LEU A 17 14.90 -15.89 -10.78
CA LEU A 17 15.68 -17.07 -10.45
C LEU A 17 17.19 -16.76 -10.43
N SER A 18 17.69 -15.96 -11.37
CA SER A 18 19.07 -15.47 -11.37
C SER A 18 19.39 -14.67 -10.11
N MET A 19 18.49 -13.80 -9.65
CA MET A 19 18.66 -13.05 -8.40
C MET A 19 18.69 -13.99 -7.18
N ALA A 20 17.85 -15.01 -7.15
CA ALA A 20 17.85 -16.02 -6.08
C ALA A 20 19.17 -16.78 -6.04
N GLN A 21 19.64 -17.31 -7.18
CA GLN A 21 20.88 -18.06 -7.31
C GLN A 21 22.13 -17.25 -6.93
N ALA A 22 22.12 -15.94 -7.13
CA ALA A 22 23.22 -15.05 -6.78
C ALA A 22 23.40 -14.86 -5.26
N VAL A 23 22.34 -15.10 -4.47
CA VAL A 23 22.31 -14.81 -3.02
C VAL A 23 22.18 -16.07 -2.19
N LEU A 24 21.35 -17.02 -2.61
CA LEU A 24 21.02 -18.21 -1.83
C LEU A 24 22.07 -19.33 -2.00
N PRO A 25 22.21 -20.24 -1.02
CA PRO A 25 23.07 -21.41 -1.13
C PRO A 25 22.76 -22.26 -2.35
N GLN A 26 23.78 -22.86 -2.98
CA GLN A 26 23.63 -23.63 -4.22
C GLN A 26 22.84 -24.94 -4.06
N ASP A 27 22.73 -25.45 -2.85
CA ASP A 27 22.02 -26.67 -2.49
C ASP A 27 20.53 -26.44 -2.17
N ILE A 28 20.04 -25.19 -2.27
CA ILE A 28 18.63 -24.89 -2.09
C ILE A 28 17.83 -25.28 -3.36
N GLU A 29 16.83 -26.12 -3.19
CA GLU A 29 15.89 -26.45 -4.26
C GLU A 29 14.88 -25.32 -4.38
N ILE A 30 14.72 -24.72 -5.58
CA ILE A 30 13.77 -23.64 -5.84
C ILE A 30 12.66 -24.13 -6.77
N THR A 31 11.43 -24.06 -6.29
CA THR A 31 10.23 -24.25 -7.11
C THR A 31 9.53 -22.93 -7.32
N TYR A 32 9.23 -22.56 -8.56
CA TYR A 32 8.54 -21.33 -8.92
C TYR A 32 7.21 -21.65 -9.60
N TYR A 33 6.15 -20.98 -9.12
CA TYR A 33 4.84 -21.01 -9.76
C TYR A 33 4.56 -19.68 -10.47
N ASP A 34 4.27 -19.74 -11.75
CA ASP A 34 4.01 -18.60 -12.64
C ASP A 34 2.54 -18.14 -12.62
N THR A 35 1.70 -18.83 -11.87
CA THR A 35 0.26 -18.57 -11.79
C THR A 35 -0.19 -18.25 -10.37
N ARG A 36 -1.07 -17.24 -10.26
CA ARG A 36 -1.76 -16.92 -9.01
C ARG A 36 -3.01 -17.77 -8.88
N VAL A 37 -3.16 -18.47 -7.76
CA VAL A 37 -4.33 -19.26 -7.39
C VAL A 37 -4.79 -18.86 -5.99
N SER A 38 -6.09 -18.92 -5.71
CA SER A 38 -6.65 -18.62 -4.39
C SER A 38 -7.28 -19.84 -3.69
N ASP A 39 -7.29 -20.98 -4.38
CA ASP A 39 -7.83 -22.23 -3.86
C ASP A 39 -6.90 -22.81 -2.78
N THR A 40 -7.46 -23.08 -1.59
CA THR A 40 -6.74 -23.57 -0.41
C THR A 40 -6.01 -24.88 -0.65
N ASP A 41 -6.67 -25.88 -1.31
CA ASP A 41 -6.09 -27.20 -1.54
C ASP A 41 -4.91 -27.12 -2.51
N THR A 42 -5.03 -26.29 -3.56
CA THR A 42 -3.94 -26.03 -4.50
C THR A 42 -2.76 -25.34 -3.81
N LEU A 43 -3.02 -24.35 -2.93
CA LEU A 43 -1.96 -23.68 -2.17
C LEU A 43 -1.25 -24.63 -1.22
N ILE A 44 -1.99 -25.51 -0.52
CA ILE A 44 -1.41 -26.56 0.30
C ILE A 44 -0.57 -27.52 -0.55
N SER A 45 -1.09 -27.94 -1.70
CA SER A 45 -0.35 -28.83 -2.62
C SER A 45 0.97 -28.20 -3.10
N ARG A 46 0.97 -26.89 -3.42
CA ARG A 46 2.19 -26.16 -3.81
C ARG A 46 3.20 -26.03 -2.67
N GLY A 47 2.73 -25.77 -1.43
CA GLY A 47 3.57 -25.48 -0.28
C GLY A 47 3.88 -26.67 0.62
N ARG A 48 3.28 -27.85 0.41
CA ARG A 48 3.32 -28.99 1.33
C ARG A 48 4.73 -29.39 1.79
N ASP A 49 5.67 -29.43 0.87
CA ASP A 49 7.03 -29.90 1.12
C ASP A 49 8.04 -28.73 1.29
N ALA A 50 7.55 -27.49 1.32
CA ALA A 50 8.39 -26.33 1.41
C ALA A 50 8.92 -26.11 2.84
N ASP A 51 10.23 -25.88 2.99
CA ASP A 51 10.81 -25.30 4.21
C ASP A 51 10.56 -23.80 4.27
N ILE A 52 10.56 -23.12 3.10
CA ILE A 52 10.42 -21.68 2.93
C ILE A 52 9.36 -21.42 1.85
N ILE A 53 8.41 -20.53 2.12
CA ILE A 53 7.49 -20.02 1.11
C ILE A 53 7.73 -18.52 0.91
N ALA A 54 7.94 -18.10 -0.35
CA ALA A 54 7.89 -16.71 -0.75
C ALA A 54 6.52 -16.40 -1.37
N VAL A 55 5.84 -15.38 -0.85
CA VAL A 55 4.49 -14.97 -1.24
C VAL A 55 4.42 -13.44 -1.38
N SER A 56 3.65 -12.90 -2.32
CA SER A 56 3.40 -11.46 -2.44
C SER A 56 2.21 -11.03 -1.57
N ASN A 57 1.06 -10.76 -2.18
CA ASN A 57 -0.16 -10.35 -1.48
C ASN A 57 -1.29 -11.41 -1.57
N LEU A 58 -0.95 -12.64 -1.91
CA LEU A 58 -1.90 -13.75 -1.90
C LEU A 58 -2.28 -14.10 -0.46
N PRO A 59 -3.57 -14.16 -0.11
CA PRO A 59 -3.99 -14.56 1.23
C PRO A 59 -3.57 -15.99 1.56
N LEU A 60 -2.85 -16.17 2.68
CA LEU A 60 -2.54 -17.47 3.26
C LEU A 60 -3.29 -17.60 4.59
N ASN A 61 -4.43 -18.29 4.54
CA ASN A 61 -5.26 -18.57 5.70
C ASN A 61 -4.62 -19.63 6.62
N ALA A 62 -5.23 -19.88 7.78
CA ALA A 62 -4.72 -20.82 8.76
C ALA A 62 -4.63 -22.25 8.20
N ASP A 63 -5.56 -22.66 7.33
CA ASP A 63 -5.57 -24.00 6.76
C ASP A 63 -4.36 -24.22 5.82
N VAL A 64 -4.03 -23.22 5.00
CA VAL A 64 -2.81 -23.23 4.15
C VAL A 64 -1.56 -23.33 5.02
N ILE A 65 -1.45 -22.45 6.04
CA ILE A 65 -0.29 -22.46 6.95
C ILE A 65 -0.16 -23.82 7.64
N ASN A 66 -1.25 -24.39 8.14
CA ASN A 66 -1.24 -25.68 8.84
C ASN A 66 -1.03 -26.86 7.88
N GLY A 67 -1.51 -26.78 6.65
CA GLY A 67 -1.35 -27.81 5.62
C GLY A 67 0.08 -27.92 5.08
N CYS A 68 0.90 -26.87 5.19
CA CYS A 68 2.31 -26.86 4.80
C CYS A 68 3.18 -27.32 5.98
N SER A 69 3.20 -28.64 6.26
CA SER A 69 3.77 -29.20 7.50
C SER A 69 5.25 -28.89 7.73
N ASN A 70 6.04 -28.78 6.68
CA ASN A 70 7.50 -28.53 6.75
C ASN A 70 7.86 -27.05 6.85
N LEU A 71 6.87 -26.14 6.73
CA LEU A 71 7.09 -24.69 6.66
C LEU A 71 7.74 -24.15 7.94
N LYS A 72 8.87 -23.46 7.79
CA LYS A 72 9.65 -22.84 8.87
C LYS A 72 9.78 -21.33 8.69
N MET A 73 9.71 -20.85 7.44
CA MET A 73 9.83 -19.43 7.12
C MET A 73 8.84 -19.00 6.05
N LEU A 74 8.20 -17.84 6.25
CA LEU A 74 7.45 -17.09 5.26
C LEU A 74 8.22 -15.81 4.89
N ALA A 75 8.64 -15.70 3.64
CA ALA A 75 9.21 -14.48 3.06
C ALA A 75 8.10 -13.72 2.32
N VAL A 76 7.48 -12.77 3.01
CA VAL A 76 6.37 -11.97 2.46
C VAL A 76 6.92 -10.85 1.61
N ALA A 77 6.79 -10.97 0.29
CA ALA A 77 7.20 -9.96 -0.69
C ALA A 77 6.22 -8.78 -0.70
N PHE A 78 5.93 -8.23 0.48
CA PHE A 78 5.04 -7.09 0.69
C PHE A 78 5.42 -6.37 1.99
N THR A 79 4.93 -5.14 2.19
CA THR A 79 5.16 -4.43 3.47
C THR A 79 4.18 -4.87 4.55
N GLY A 80 2.89 -4.91 4.23
CA GLY A 80 1.84 -5.40 5.13
C GLY A 80 1.76 -6.92 5.11
N VAL A 81 1.35 -7.51 6.25
CA VAL A 81 1.16 -8.95 6.43
C VAL A 81 -0.28 -9.30 6.84
N ASP A 82 -1.20 -8.39 6.65
CA ASP A 82 -2.62 -8.51 7.03
C ASP A 82 -3.37 -9.61 6.25
N HIS A 83 -2.81 -10.09 5.15
CA HIS A 83 -3.30 -11.24 4.36
C HIS A 83 -2.74 -12.60 4.83
N ILE A 84 -1.88 -12.62 5.85
CA ILE A 84 -1.27 -13.84 6.40
C ILE A 84 -1.94 -14.19 7.74
N ALA A 85 -2.25 -15.46 7.95
CA ALA A 85 -2.74 -15.97 9.24
C ALA A 85 -1.61 -15.98 10.29
N MET A 86 -1.24 -14.80 10.80
CA MET A 86 -0.10 -14.60 11.70
C MET A 86 -0.20 -15.43 12.99
N ASP A 87 -1.41 -15.68 13.52
CA ASP A 87 -1.59 -16.50 14.71
C ASP A 87 -1.19 -17.95 14.46
N ALA A 88 -1.55 -18.52 13.32
CA ALA A 88 -1.13 -19.86 12.91
C ALA A 88 0.41 -19.93 12.74
N CYS A 89 1.02 -18.90 12.17
CA CYS A 89 2.48 -18.82 12.05
C CYS A 89 3.15 -18.80 13.43
N ARG A 90 2.64 -17.98 14.36
CA ARG A 90 3.17 -17.91 15.73
C ARG A 90 3.04 -19.23 16.50
N GLN A 91 1.86 -19.89 16.42
CA GLN A 91 1.63 -21.17 17.07
C GLN A 91 2.57 -22.28 16.58
N ARG A 92 2.96 -22.21 15.31
CA ARG A 92 3.88 -23.17 14.70
C ARG A 92 5.36 -22.76 14.75
N GLY A 93 5.68 -21.61 15.32
CA GLY A 93 7.07 -21.09 15.36
C GLY A 93 7.65 -20.74 13.99
N ILE A 94 6.78 -20.40 13.01
CA ILE A 94 7.20 -20.02 11.67
C ILE A 94 7.70 -18.58 11.71
N THR A 95 8.95 -18.35 11.24
CA THR A 95 9.49 -17.00 11.09
C THR A 95 8.81 -16.31 9.92
N VAL A 96 8.22 -15.12 10.14
CA VAL A 96 7.63 -14.31 9.08
C VAL A 96 8.47 -13.06 8.88
N CYS A 97 9.01 -12.86 7.67
CA CYS A 97 9.76 -11.66 7.29
C CYS A 97 9.02 -10.91 6.19
N ASN A 98 8.97 -9.57 6.28
CA ASN A 98 8.37 -8.73 5.26
C ASN A 98 9.42 -7.98 4.42
N CYS A 99 8.96 -7.20 3.43
CA CYS A 99 9.82 -6.38 2.57
C CYS A 99 9.68 -4.89 2.85
N ALA A 100 9.63 -4.47 4.14
CA ALA A 100 9.49 -3.06 4.46
C ALA A 100 10.50 -2.15 3.73
N GLY A 101 10.03 -1.02 3.19
CA GLY A 101 10.87 -0.02 2.53
C GLY A 101 11.08 -0.20 1.02
N TYR A 102 10.66 -1.31 0.40
CA TYR A 102 10.85 -1.51 -1.04
C TYR A 102 10.09 -0.49 -1.90
N SER A 103 8.88 -0.14 -1.51
CA SER A 103 7.95 0.70 -2.28
C SER A 103 7.83 2.14 -1.78
N THR A 104 8.68 2.57 -0.84
CA THR A 104 8.55 3.89 -0.21
C THR A 104 8.54 5.03 -1.24
N ALA A 105 9.40 4.98 -2.26
CA ALA A 105 9.43 5.98 -3.33
C ALA A 105 8.20 5.84 -4.22
N ALA A 106 7.91 4.64 -4.71
CA ALA A 106 6.80 4.39 -5.62
C ALA A 106 5.43 4.86 -5.06
N VAL A 107 5.15 4.55 -3.79
CA VAL A 107 3.92 4.99 -3.13
C VAL A 107 3.88 6.52 -2.99
N ALA A 108 4.98 7.15 -2.59
CA ALA A 108 5.04 8.60 -2.48
C ALA A 108 4.83 9.28 -3.84
N ASP A 109 5.41 8.75 -4.91
CA ASP A 109 5.26 9.27 -6.27
C ASP A 109 3.78 9.23 -6.71
N LEU A 110 3.06 8.11 -6.46
CA LEU A 110 1.64 8.00 -6.78
C LEU A 110 0.78 8.96 -5.94
N VAL A 111 1.10 9.15 -4.65
CA VAL A 111 0.41 10.15 -3.79
C VAL A 111 0.46 11.53 -4.43
N PHE A 112 1.64 11.97 -4.89
CA PHE A 112 1.77 13.27 -5.56
C PHE A 112 1.19 13.27 -6.95
N GLY A 113 1.26 12.16 -7.69
CA GLY A 113 0.56 11.98 -8.96
C GLY A 113 -0.94 12.24 -8.82
N MET A 114 -1.59 11.61 -7.81
CA MET A 114 -3.01 11.82 -7.50
C MET A 114 -3.30 13.25 -7.01
N ALA A 115 -2.48 13.78 -6.10
CA ALA A 115 -2.66 15.13 -5.55
C ALA A 115 -2.61 16.19 -6.66
N VAL A 116 -1.61 16.14 -7.54
CA VAL A 116 -1.47 17.06 -8.67
C VAL A 116 -2.58 16.84 -9.69
N ALA A 117 -2.96 15.58 -9.98
CA ALA A 117 -4.03 15.29 -10.94
C ALA A 117 -5.38 15.85 -10.49
N LEU A 118 -5.70 15.75 -9.19
CA LEU A 118 -6.92 16.34 -8.60
C LEU A 118 -6.82 17.86 -8.58
N TYR A 119 -5.74 18.43 -8.05
CA TYR A 119 -5.57 19.89 -7.88
C TYR A 119 -5.43 20.65 -9.19
N ARG A 120 -5.04 20.01 -10.27
CA ARG A 120 -4.86 20.64 -11.57
C ARG A 120 -5.87 20.13 -12.59
N ASN A 121 -6.91 19.41 -12.17
CA ASN A 121 -7.95 18.87 -13.04
C ASN A 121 -7.38 18.14 -14.28
N LEU A 122 -6.29 17.36 -14.12
CA LEU A 122 -5.56 16.81 -15.28
C LEU A 122 -6.43 15.90 -16.13
N ILE A 123 -7.30 15.08 -15.52
CA ILE A 123 -8.22 14.19 -16.25
C ILE A 123 -9.28 15.01 -16.98
N PRO A 124 -10.05 15.90 -16.32
CA PRO A 124 -11.01 16.79 -17.01
C PRO A 124 -10.35 17.67 -18.06
N CYS A 125 -9.16 18.20 -17.84
CA CYS A 125 -8.42 19.00 -18.83
C CYS A 125 -8.08 18.18 -20.09
N ASN A 126 -7.59 16.94 -19.91
CA ASN A 126 -7.31 16.05 -21.03
C ASN A 126 -8.59 15.71 -21.83
N GLU A 127 -9.71 15.50 -21.15
CA GLU A 127 -10.99 15.26 -21.80
C GLU A 127 -11.51 16.51 -22.55
N ALA A 128 -11.37 17.70 -21.95
CA ALA A 128 -11.78 18.96 -22.58
C ALA A 128 -11.06 19.18 -23.91
N VAL A 129 -9.71 19.04 -23.92
CA VAL A 129 -8.91 19.20 -25.15
C VAL A 129 -9.32 18.20 -26.23
N ARG A 130 -9.60 16.94 -25.87
CA ARG A 130 -10.07 15.91 -26.82
C ARG A 130 -11.44 16.20 -27.42
N ARG A 131 -12.24 17.06 -26.76
CA ARG A 131 -13.56 17.51 -27.22
C ARG A 131 -13.53 18.94 -27.77
N GLU A 132 -12.34 19.46 -28.16
CA GLU A 132 -12.14 20.80 -28.68
C GLU A 132 -12.58 21.92 -27.70
N GLY A 133 -12.59 21.62 -26.39
CA GLY A 133 -12.94 22.54 -25.31
C GLY A 133 -11.77 23.40 -24.85
N THR A 134 -12.05 24.32 -23.93
CA THR A 134 -11.11 25.29 -23.37
C THR A 134 -10.89 25.04 -21.87
N LYS A 135 -10.16 25.94 -21.21
CA LYS A 135 -9.90 25.91 -19.76
C LYS A 135 -11.09 26.37 -18.90
N ASP A 136 -12.21 26.73 -19.51
CA ASP A 136 -13.35 27.31 -18.77
C ASP A 136 -13.95 26.28 -17.78
N GLY A 137 -14.04 26.69 -16.52
CA GLY A 137 -14.46 25.81 -15.42
C GLY A 137 -13.39 24.81 -14.93
N LEU A 138 -12.15 24.85 -15.45
CA LEU A 138 -11.07 23.94 -15.10
C LEU A 138 -9.89 24.62 -14.38
N ILE A 139 -10.09 25.87 -13.92
CA ILE A 139 -9.08 26.60 -13.13
C ILE A 139 -9.17 26.14 -11.67
N ASP A 140 -8.02 25.75 -11.10
CA ASP A 140 -7.98 25.18 -9.76
C ASP A 140 -6.73 25.62 -8.98
N PHE A 141 -6.20 24.80 -8.07
CA PHE A 141 -5.28 25.19 -7.02
C PHE A 141 -3.80 24.87 -7.32
N GLU A 142 -2.91 25.56 -6.63
CA GLU A 142 -1.49 25.23 -6.52
C GLU A 142 -1.22 24.50 -5.21
N LEU A 143 -0.12 23.73 -5.14
CA LEU A 143 0.31 23.06 -3.92
C LEU A 143 1.04 24.00 -2.96
N GLU A 144 1.73 25.02 -3.48
CA GLU A 144 2.48 25.98 -2.67
C GLU A 144 1.59 26.68 -1.66
N GLY A 145 2.05 26.77 -0.41
CA GLY A 145 1.31 27.39 0.70
C GLY A 145 0.16 26.54 1.26
N LYS A 146 -0.18 25.41 0.67
CA LYS A 146 -1.21 24.50 1.20
C LYS A 146 -0.74 23.77 2.44
N THR A 147 -1.68 23.28 3.22
CA THR A 147 -1.42 22.40 4.36
C THR A 147 -1.62 20.95 3.94
N PHE A 148 -0.55 20.17 4.04
CA PHE A 148 -0.53 18.74 3.74
C PHE A 148 -0.61 17.95 5.06
N GLY A 149 -1.74 17.32 5.33
CA GLY A 149 -1.98 16.48 6.51
C GLY A 149 -1.56 15.04 6.26
N ILE A 150 -0.68 14.52 7.09
CA ILE A 150 -0.14 13.17 6.99
C ILE A 150 -0.61 12.34 8.18
N ILE A 151 -1.38 11.29 7.91
CA ILE A 151 -1.84 10.34 8.91
C ILE A 151 -0.95 9.10 8.86
N GLY A 152 -0.04 8.98 9.83
CA GLY A 152 1.00 7.95 9.90
C GLY A 152 2.36 8.41 9.39
N THR A 153 3.34 8.53 10.29
CA THR A 153 4.72 8.96 10.01
C THR A 153 5.71 7.78 9.99
N GLY A 154 5.32 6.70 9.31
CA GLY A 154 6.21 5.62 8.91
C GLY A 154 7.15 6.05 7.77
N ALA A 155 7.89 5.11 7.16
CA ALA A 155 8.83 5.42 6.09
C ALA A 155 8.17 6.15 4.89
N ILE A 156 6.97 5.70 4.48
CA ILE A 156 6.22 6.30 3.38
C ILE A 156 5.73 7.69 3.76
N GLY A 157 5.06 7.83 4.93
CA GLY A 157 4.54 9.13 5.35
C GLY A 157 5.63 10.20 5.51
N LEU A 158 6.82 9.82 6.01
CA LEU A 158 7.96 10.75 6.08
C LEU A 158 8.51 11.12 4.69
N ARG A 159 8.52 10.18 3.75
CA ARG A 159 8.91 10.49 2.36
C ARG A 159 7.92 11.45 1.71
N VAL A 160 6.61 11.22 1.91
CA VAL A 160 5.55 12.13 1.46
C VAL A 160 5.70 13.51 2.11
N ALA A 161 5.98 13.59 3.41
CA ALA A 161 6.25 14.84 4.11
C ALA A 161 7.39 15.64 3.47
N SER A 162 8.51 14.97 3.20
CA SER A 162 9.69 15.59 2.55
C SER A 162 9.36 16.15 1.17
N ILE A 163 8.55 15.44 0.37
CA ILE A 163 8.15 15.91 -0.96
C ILE A 163 7.14 17.07 -0.83
N ALA A 164 6.18 16.99 0.11
CA ALA A 164 5.23 18.08 0.37
C ALA A 164 5.95 19.38 0.73
N GLN A 165 6.98 19.31 1.57
CA GLN A 165 7.84 20.48 1.89
C GLN A 165 8.54 21.04 0.64
N ALA A 166 9.03 20.17 -0.25
CA ALA A 166 9.67 20.60 -1.49
C ALA A 166 8.68 21.29 -2.46
N PHE A 167 7.39 20.97 -2.37
CA PHE A 167 6.31 21.70 -3.07
C PHE A 167 5.89 23.00 -2.35
N GLY A 168 6.54 23.40 -1.24
CA GLY A 168 6.18 24.60 -0.49
C GLY A 168 4.97 24.40 0.43
N CYS A 169 4.54 23.16 0.71
CA CYS A 169 3.43 22.89 1.62
C CYS A 169 3.87 23.00 3.09
N ARG A 170 2.96 23.44 3.96
CA ARG A 170 3.05 23.22 5.40
C ARG A 170 2.65 21.78 5.71
N VAL A 171 3.44 21.07 6.54
CA VAL A 171 3.16 19.68 6.88
C VAL A 171 2.63 19.58 8.31
N LEU A 172 1.39 19.07 8.43
CA LEU A 172 0.81 18.59 9.69
C LEU A 172 0.85 17.07 9.73
N ALA A 173 1.09 16.49 10.90
CA ALA A 173 1.13 15.05 11.06
C ALA A 173 0.32 14.57 12.27
N TYR A 174 -0.36 13.45 12.11
CA TYR A 174 -0.94 12.64 13.16
C TYR A 174 -0.34 11.23 13.14
N SER A 175 0.23 10.81 14.25
CA SER A 175 0.82 9.48 14.38
C SER A 175 0.88 9.07 15.84
N ARG A 176 0.72 7.78 16.12
CA ARG A 176 0.89 7.21 17.45
C ARG A 176 2.28 7.49 18.02
N THR A 177 3.31 7.35 17.20
CA THR A 177 4.70 7.67 17.56
C THR A 177 5.11 8.96 16.87
N LYS A 178 5.41 9.99 17.63
CA LYS A 178 5.96 11.24 17.11
C LYS A 178 7.47 11.11 16.91
N LYS A 179 7.95 11.66 15.81
CA LYS A 179 9.38 11.71 15.48
C LYS A 179 9.81 13.16 15.39
N ASP A 180 11.00 13.46 15.85
CA ASP A 180 11.58 14.79 15.68
C ASP A 180 12.12 14.92 14.25
N VAL A 181 11.30 15.54 13.39
CA VAL A 181 11.63 15.75 11.97
C VAL A 181 11.40 17.22 11.63
N PRO A 182 12.42 17.93 11.14
CA PRO A 182 12.29 19.34 10.81
C PRO A 182 11.14 19.61 9.82
N GLY A 183 10.36 20.67 10.10
CA GLY A 183 9.27 21.11 9.23
C GLY A 183 7.99 20.27 9.31
N ILE A 184 7.90 19.30 10.23
CA ILE A 184 6.66 18.55 10.51
C ILE A 184 6.10 19.03 11.86
N THR A 185 4.83 19.45 11.86
CA THR A 185 4.10 19.81 13.07
C THR A 185 3.11 18.69 13.42
N TYR A 186 3.30 18.04 14.58
CA TYR A 186 2.37 17.01 15.06
C TYR A 186 1.18 17.64 15.79
N THR A 187 -0.02 17.14 15.47
CA THR A 187 -1.27 17.56 16.10
C THR A 187 -2.19 16.35 16.33
N ASP A 188 -3.37 16.57 16.91
CA ASP A 188 -4.45 15.59 16.96
C ASP A 188 -5.13 15.43 15.60
N LEU A 189 -5.91 14.35 15.45
CA LEU A 189 -6.57 14.01 14.19
C LEU A 189 -7.58 15.08 13.76
N GLU A 190 -8.37 15.59 14.69
CA GLU A 190 -9.43 16.57 14.41
C GLU A 190 -8.83 17.90 13.89
N THR A 191 -7.79 18.39 14.55
CA THR A 191 -7.08 19.60 14.12
C THR A 191 -6.42 19.39 12.75
N LEU A 192 -5.81 18.22 12.49
CA LEU A 192 -5.23 17.88 11.18
C LEU A 192 -6.30 17.95 10.10
N LEU A 193 -7.44 17.27 10.27
CA LEU A 193 -8.50 17.21 9.28
C LEU A 193 -9.10 18.58 8.97
N LYS A 194 -9.39 19.38 10.00
CA LYS A 194 -9.93 20.76 9.86
C LYS A 194 -8.97 21.72 9.16
N SER A 195 -7.67 21.52 9.35
CA SER A 195 -6.65 22.49 8.90
C SER A 195 -6.05 22.12 7.54
N SER A 196 -6.13 20.85 7.12
CA SER A 196 -5.47 20.37 5.91
C SER A 196 -6.27 20.66 4.64
N ASP A 197 -5.53 20.96 3.58
CA ASP A 197 -6.05 21.09 2.22
C ASP A 197 -5.91 19.73 1.47
N ILE A 198 -4.90 18.95 1.85
CA ILE A 198 -4.68 17.58 1.36
C ILE A 198 -4.47 16.69 2.57
N VAL A 199 -5.19 15.58 2.66
CA VAL A 199 -5.02 14.56 3.70
C VAL A 199 -4.56 13.26 3.05
N SER A 200 -3.44 12.70 3.50
CA SER A 200 -2.88 11.45 2.97
C SER A 200 -2.65 10.42 4.06
N LEU A 201 -3.12 9.20 3.80
CA LEU A 201 -3.12 8.10 4.75
C LEU A 201 -1.92 7.16 4.53
N HIS A 202 -1.17 6.89 5.61
CA HIS A 202 0.02 6.04 5.63
C HIS A 202 0.08 5.15 6.87
N THR A 203 -1.08 4.74 7.38
CA THR A 203 -1.21 3.84 8.53
C THR A 203 -1.37 2.39 8.09
N PRO A 204 -0.86 1.41 8.85
CA PRO A 204 -1.26 0.02 8.68
C PRO A 204 -2.74 -0.17 9.04
N LEU A 205 -3.34 -1.27 8.57
CA LEU A 205 -4.65 -1.68 9.03
C LEU A 205 -4.52 -2.41 10.37
N THR A 206 -5.13 -1.86 11.40
CA THR A 206 -5.24 -2.44 12.74
C THR A 206 -6.68 -2.25 13.24
N PRO A 207 -7.09 -2.88 14.36
CA PRO A 207 -8.39 -2.60 14.96
C PRO A 207 -8.64 -1.10 15.19
N GLU A 208 -7.60 -0.33 15.58
CA GLU A 208 -7.69 1.10 15.89
C GLU A 208 -7.74 1.98 14.63
N THR A 209 -7.23 1.51 13.49
CA THR A 209 -7.21 2.29 12.24
C THR A 209 -8.30 1.89 11.27
N ARG A 210 -9.01 0.81 11.54
CA ARG A 210 -10.19 0.42 10.76
C ARG A 210 -11.30 1.45 10.94
N GLY A 211 -11.80 2.01 9.82
CA GLY A 211 -12.80 3.07 9.83
C GLY A 211 -12.34 4.37 10.48
N LEU A 212 -11.01 4.61 10.52
CA LEU A 212 -10.44 5.83 11.09
C LEU A 212 -10.98 7.11 10.45
N ILE A 213 -11.30 7.04 9.16
CA ILE A 213 -11.92 8.11 8.39
C ILE A 213 -13.33 7.67 8.00
N GLY A 214 -14.29 8.11 8.77
CA GLY A 214 -15.71 7.90 8.54
C GLY A 214 -16.45 9.21 8.22
N GLU A 215 -17.78 9.20 8.31
CA GLU A 215 -18.63 10.36 7.99
C GLU A 215 -18.29 11.59 8.83
N LYS A 216 -18.02 11.41 10.13
CA LYS A 216 -17.66 12.50 11.05
C LYS A 216 -16.34 13.17 10.64
N GLU A 217 -15.33 12.37 10.35
CA GLU A 217 -14.01 12.83 9.96
C GLU A 217 -14.06 13.55 8.61
N LEU A 218 -14.74 12.97 7.62
CA LEU A 218 -14.96 13.59 6.30
C LEU A 218 -15.73 14.91 6.40
N SER A 219 -16.74 14.98 7.26
CA SER A 219 -17.52 16.20 7.50
C SER A 219 -16.72 17.29 8.22
N SER A 220 -15.63 16.97 8.87
CA SER A 220 -14.72 17.93 9.53
C SER A 220 -13.67 18.52 8.60
N MET A 221 -13.45 17.93 7.43
CA MET A 221 -12.50 18.41 6.43
C MET A 221 -13.00 19.71 5.76
N LYS A 222 -12.08 20.46 5.16
CA LYS A 222 -12.45 21.63 4.34
C LYS A 222 -13.23 21.18 3.10
N PRO A 223 -14.24 21.92 2.62
CA PRO A 223 -14.95 21.60 1.37
C PRO A 223 -14.01 21.58 0.14
N SER A 224 -12.90 22.31 0.17
CA SER A 224 -11.86 22.30 -0.86
C SER A 224 -10.79 21.23 -0.67
N ALA A 225 -10.86 20.44 0.40
CA ALA A 225 -9.84 19.45 0.70
C ALA A 225 -9.99 18.19 -0.17
N ILE A 226 -8.86 17.52 -0.37
CA ILE A 226 -8.81 16.19 -1.00
C ILE A 226 -8.27 15.15 -0.02
N LEU A 227 -8.75 13.90 -0.17
CA LEU A 227 -8.29 12.75 0.59
C LEU A 227 -7.53 11.78 -0.33
N ILE A 228 -6.37 11.30 0.12
CA ILE A 228 -5.58 10.30 -0.62
C ILE A 228 -5.38 9.07 0.25
N ASN A 229 -5.84 7.91 -0.23
CA ASN A 229 -5.66 6.62 0.42
C ASN A 229 -4.86 5.66 -0.47
N THR A 230 -3.57 5.53 -0.16
CA THR A 230 -2.66 4.52 -0.70
C THR A 230 -2.17 3.55 0.39
N ALA A 231 -2.87 3.52 1.53
CA ALA A 231 -2.52 2.71 2.69
C ALA A 231 -3.25 1.37 2.71
N ARG A 232 -4.52 1.38 3.18
CA ARG A 232 -5.42 0.22 3.19
C ARG A 232 -6.86 0.69 3.01
N GLY A 233 -7.65 -0.04 2.22
CA GLY A 233 -9.06 0.29 1.97
C GLY A 233 -9.86 0.50 3.25
N PRO A 234 -9.91 -0.49 4.16
CA PRO A 234 -10.73 -0.40 5.37
C PRO A 234 -10.32 0.67 6.40
N VAL A 235 -9.29 1.49 6.13
CA VAL A 235 -8.98 2.68 6.96
C VAL A 235 -10.01 3.79 6.72
N VAL A 236 -10.64 3.80 5.55
CA VAL A 236 -11.69 4.74 5.16
C VAL A 236 -13.01 3.98 5.00
N ASP A 237 -14.10 4.54 5.46
CA ASP A 237 -15.44 4.08 5.13
C ASP A 237 -15.76 4.51 3.68
N SER A 238 -15.80 3.54 2.77
CA SER A 238 -15.98 3.79 1.33
C SER A 238 -17.37 4.36 1.00
N ALA A 239 -18.41 3.98 1.73
CA ALA A 239 -19.75 4.53 1.54
C ALA A 239 -19.80 6.00 1.99
N ALA A 240 -19.25 6.30 3.17
CA ALA A 240 -19.17 7.66 3.67
C ALA A 240 -18.30 8.56 2.77
N LEU A 241 -17.22 8.03 2.19
CA LEU A 241 -16.38 8.78 1.25
C LEU A 241 -17.14 9.07 -0.05
N ALA A 242 -17.85 8.08 -0.61
CA ALA A 242 -18.65 8.28 -1.81
C ALA A 242 -19.75 9.34 -1.59
N ASP A 243 -20.44 9.30 -0.46
CA ASP A 243 -21.45 10.30 -0.09
C ASP A 243 -20.82 11.69 0.08
N ALA A 244 -19.67 11.79 0.74
CA ALA A 244 -18.97 13.06 0.92
C ALA A 244 -18.55 13.69 -0.42
N LEU A 245 -18.08 12.89 -1.37
CA LEU A 245 -17.74 13.33 -2.73
C LEU A 245 -18.99 13.77 -3.52
N ASN A 246 -20.04 12.96 -3.49
CA ASN A 246 -21.26 13.20 -4.25
C ASN A 246 -22.03 14.44 -3.76
N CYS A 247 -21.98 14.71 -2.43
CA CYS A 247 -22.58 15.89 -1.80
C CYS A 247 -21.65 17.12 -1.77
N GLY A 248 -20.40 17.01 -2.24
CA GLY A 248 -19.42 18.12 -2.25
C GLY A 248 -18.95 18.51 -0.85
N LYS A 249 -18.96 17.60 0.14
CA LYS A 249 -18.38 17.82 1.47
C LYS A 249 -16.86 17.94 1.41
N ILE A 250 -16.22 17.25 0.46
CA ILE A 250 -14.81 17.40 0.09
C ILE A 250 -14.68 17.51 -1.43
N ALA A 251 -13.58 18.09 -1.91
CA ALA A 251 -13.41 18.39 -3.33
C ALA A 251 -13.07 17.18 -4.19
N GLY A 252 -12.40 16.18 -3.64
CA GLY A 252 -11.99 15.00 -4.40
C GLY A 252 -11.28 13.95 -3.56
N ALA A 253 -11.04 12.78 -4.15
CA ALA A 253 -10.24 11.74 -3.52
C ALA A 253 -9.39 10.95 -4.52
N GLY A 254 -8.21 10.50 -4.06
CA GLY A 254 -7.37 9.52 -4.74
C GLY A 254 -7.37 8.22 -3.92
N VAL A 255 -7.79 7.11 -4.52
CA VAL A 255 -7.91 5.82 -3.83
C VAL A 255 -7.21 4.74 -4.65
N ASP A 256 -6.17 4.14 -4.06
CA ASP A 256 -5.44 3.01 -4.67
C ASP A 256 -5.85 1.66 -4.07
N VAL A 257 -6.53 1.68 -2.92
CA VAL A 257 -6.82 0.49 -2.11
C VAL A 257 -8.30 0.44 -1.71
N PHE A 258 -8.86 -0.76 -1.73
CA PHE A 258 -10.27 -1.04 -1.42
C PHE A 258 -10.35 -2.07 -0.27
N GLU A 259 -11.56 -2.41 0.17
CA GLU A 259 -11.79 -3.43 1.20
C GLU A 259 -11.43 -4.84 0.73
N MET A 260 -11.32 -5.01 -0.58
CA MET A 260 -10.88 -6.25 -1.25
C MET A 260 -9.78 -5.93 -2.25
N GLU A 261 -8.99 -6.92 -2.60
CA GLU A 261 -8.07 -6.81 -3.74
C GLU A 261 -8.84 -6.76 -5.07
N PRO A 262 -8.37 -5.98 -6.05
CA PRO A 262 -9.00 -5.96 -7.38
C PRO A 262 -9.09 -7.36 -8.04
N PRO A 263 -10.15 -7.61 -8.82
CA PRO A 263 -11.12 -6.64 -9.36
C PRO A 263 -12.18 -6.21 -8.33
N VAL A 264 -12.44 -4.90 -8.29
CA VAL A 264 -13.46 -4.31 -7.44
C VAL A 264 -14.84 -4.53 -8.09
N PRO A 265 -15.88 -4.98 -7.34
CA PRO A 265 -17.22 -5.18 -7.88
C PRO A 265 -17.81 -3.90 -8.50
N ALA A 266 -18.57 -4.04 -9.59
CA ALA A 266 -19.08 -2.90 -10.35
C ALA A 266 -20.07 -2.02 -9.57
N ASP A 267 -20.68 -2.56 -8.52
CA ASP A 267 -21.61 -1.87 -7.61
C ASP A 267 -20.90 -1.20 -6.41
N HIS A 268 -19.58 -1.25 -6.34
CA HIS A 268 -18.83 -0.62 -5.27
C HIS A 268 -19.06 0.91 -5.24
N PRO A 269 -19.42 1.49 -4.07
CA PRO A 269 -19.92 2.87 -3.99
C PRO A 269 -18.94 3.92 -4.55
N LEU A 270 -17.64 3.70 -4.40
CA LEU A 270 -16.62 4.62 -4.90
C LEU A 270 -16.53 4.68 -6.42
N LEU A 271 -16.88 3.61 -7.17
CA LEU A 271 -16.69 3.58 -8.62
C LEU A 271 -17.57 4.61 -9.36
N ASN A 272 -18.66 5.06 -8.73
CA ASN A 272 -19.56 6.08 -9.27
C ASN A 272 -19.47 7.43 -8.52
N ALA A 273 -18.48 7.60 -7.63
CA ALA A 273 -18.29 8.84 -6.88
C ALA A 273 -17.66 9.93 -7.76
N LYS A 274 -18.09 11.18 -7.53
CA LYS A 274 -17.57 12.36 -8.24
C LYS A 274 -16.12 12.65 -7.82
N ASN A 275 -15.34 13.19 -8.74
CA ASN A 275 -13.97 13.66 -8.50
C ASN A 275 -13.08 12.61 -7.78
N LEU A 276 -13.25 11.34 -8.16
CA LEU A 276 -12.45 10.23 -7.69
C LEU A 276 -11.40 9.85 -8.74
N ILE A 277 -10.16 9.69 -8.31
CA ILE A 277 -9.12 8.96 -9.04
C ILE A 277 -8.94 7.62 -8.35
N ALA A 278 -9.32 6.53 -9.04
CA ALA A 278 -9.19 5.17 -8.54
C ALA A 278 -8.09 4.42 -9.31
N THR A 279 -7.23 3.70 -8.59
CA THR A 279 -6.19 2.82 -9.16
C THR A 279 -6.25 1.44 -8.51
N PRO A 280 -5.87 0.35 -9.22
CA PRO A 280 -6.12 -1.01 -8.77
C PRO A 280 -4.98 -1.57 -7.91
N HIS A 281 -4.65 -0.91 -6.80
CA HIS A 281 -3.58 -1.27 -5.86
C HIS A 281 -2.21 -1.34 -6.53
N VAL A 282 -1.84 -0.27 -7.23
CA VAL A 282 -0.59 -0.17 -8.00
C VAL A 282 0.44 0.78 -7.40
N ALA A 283 0.16 1.41 -6.26
CA ALA A 283 1.08 2.38 -5.65
C ALA A 283 2.48 1.79 -5.41
N PHE A 284 2.57 0.49 -5.13
CA PHE A 284 3.84 -0.21 -4.97
C PHE A 284 4.46 -0.71 -6.28
N ALA A 285 3.69 -0.82 -7.35
CA ALA A 285 4.00 -1.63 -8.53
C ALA A 285 4.80 -0.85 -9.59
N THR A 286 6.00 -0.40 -9.25
CA THR A 286 6.97 0.10 -10.23
C THR A 286 8.03 -0.97 -10.54
N ARG A 287 8.66 -0.88 -11.71
CA ARG A 287 9.72 -1.82 -12.13
C ARG A 287 10.86 -1.86 -11.12
N GLU A 288 11.26 -0.71 -10.60
CA GLU A 288 12.33 -0.55 -9.62
C GLU A 288 11.93 -1.14 -8.27
N ALA A 289 10.71 -0.87 -7.80
CA ALA A 289 10.20 -1.38 -6.53
C ALA A 289 10.09 -2.91 -6.54
N LEU A 290 9.61 -3.50 -7.64
CA LEU A 290 9.47 -4.95 -7.76
C LEU A 290 10.82 -5.67 -7.74
N VAL A 291 11.84 -5.13 -8.42
CA VAL A 291 13.22 -5.68 -8.38
C VAL A 291 13.81 -5.53 -6.97
N LYS A 292 13.66 -4.37 -6.34
CA LYS A 292 14.10 -4.13 -4.97
C LYS A 292 13.41 -5.08 -3.98
N ARG A 293 12.12 -5.33 -4.16
CA ARG A 293 11.32 -6.27 -3.38
C ARG A 293 11.89 -7.69 -3.46
N ALA A 294 12.17 -8.19 -4.68
CA ALA A 294 12.76 -9.50 -4.88
C ALA A 294 14.13 -9.63 -4.20
N ALA A 295 14.96 -8.59 -4.30
CA ALA A 295 16.26 -8.57 -3.60
C ALA A 295 16.12 -8.68 -2.08
N ILE A 296 15.15 -7.95 -1.48
CA ILE A 296 14.87 -8.04 -0.03
C ILE A 296 14.36 -9.43 0.37
N VAL A 297 13.49 -10.05 -0.47
CA VAL A 297 13.02 -11.43 -0.23
C VAL A 297 14.20 -12.38 -0.10
N PHE A 298 15.12 -12.36 -1.06
CA PHE A 298 16.25 -13.29 -1.06
C PHE A 298 17.27 -12.96 0.04
N ASP A 299 17.51 -11.69 0.37
CA ASP A 299 18.34 -11.30 1.52
C ASP A 299 17.72 -11.78 2.85
N ASN A 300 16.41 -11.64 3.03
CA ASN A 300 15.71 -12.16 4.21
C ASN A 300 15.86 -13.68 4.35
N ILE A 301 15.73 -14.41 3.25
CA ILE A 301 15.89 -15.88 3.21
C ILE A 301 17.30 -16.26 3.55
N ASP A 302 18.30 -15.66 2.91
CA ASP A 302 19.73 -15.93 3.16
C ASP A 302 20.11 -15.66 4.61
N ARG A 303 19.69 -14.52 5.16
CA ARG A 303 19.91 -14.17 6.56
C ARG A 303 19.24 -15.15 7.53
N TRP A 304 18.02 -15.59 7.21
CA TRP A 304 17.34 -16.58 8.02
C TRP A 304 18.08 -17.93 8.02
N ILE A 305 18.55 -18.39 6.85
CA ILE A 305 19.39 -19.61 6.73
C ILE A 305 20.66 -19.48 7.57
N LYS A 306 21.28 -18.30 7.60
CA LYS A 306 22.50 -18.00 8.39
C LYS A 306 22.23 -17.76 9.88
N GLY A 307 20.98 -17.86 10.35
CA GLY A 307 20.60 -17.65 11.75
C GLY A 307 20.59 -16.19 12.20
N THR A 308 20.57 -15.24 11.28
CA THR A 308 20.53 -13.78 11.54
C THR A 308 19.34 -13.13 10.83
N PRO A 309 18.09 -13.57 11.08
CA PRO A 309 16.92 -13.10 10.33
C PRO A 309 16.75 -11.58 10.45
N ALA A 310 16.30 -10.96 9.36
CA ALA A 310 15.98 -9.54 9.30
C ALA A 310 14.52 -9.33 8.90
N ASN A 311 13.98 -8.13 9.18
CA ASN A 311 12.61 -7.75 8.86
C ASN A 311 11.56 -8.72 9.42
N VAL A 312 11.83 -9.32 10.57
CA VAL A 312 10.93 -10.25 11.28
C VAL A 312 9.74 -9.46 11.86
N ILE A 313 8.53 -10.03 11.76
CA ILE A 313 7.25 -9.44 12.22
C ILE A 313 6.74 -10.19 13.46
#